data_936985519ff5b296ac5824d5cc640f9b
#
_entry.id   936985519ff5b296ac5824d5cc640f9b
#
_cell.length_a   1.000
_cell.length_b   1.000
_cell.length_c   1.000
_cell.angle_alpha   90.00
_cell.angle_beta   90.00
_cell.angle_gamma   90.00
#
_symmetry.space_group_name_H-M   'P 1'
#
loop_
_entity.id
_entity.type
_entity.pdbx_description
1 polymer ?
#
loop_
_entity_poly.entity_id
_entity_poly.type
_entity_poly.pdbx_seq_one_letter_code
_entity_poly.pdbx_strand_id
1 'polypeptide(L)'
;MAQVAIFKQIFDKVRNNLNYHWFYSELKRHNVSHYIYYLATENIHLVLENDYTVLIKGQGKVVNVRFSKNKCLIEATLKGFKSGELSFYEYRKNLATAGVFRWITNIHENKRYYYTFDNSLLFTENIQNTTQIFPH
;
A
#
# COMPACT_ATOMS: atom_id res chain seq x y z
N MET A 1 -14.27 -9.61 -13.78
CA MET A 1 -13.67 -9.26 -15.07
C MET A 1 -13.57 -7.76 -15.21
N ALA A 2 -14.68 -7.09 -15.46
CA ALA A 2 -14.63 -5.63 -15.59
C ALA A 2 -14.09 -4.94 -14.33
N GLN A 3 -14.43 -5.45 -13.15
CA GLN A 3 -13.94 -4.89 -11.89
C GLN A 3 -12.42 -4.97 -11.75
N VAL A 4 -11.84 -6.11 -12.16
CA VAL A 4 -10.38 -6.28 -12.08
C VAL A 4 -9.70 -5.22 -12.94
N ALA A 5 -10.20 -5.02 -14.16
CA ALA A 5 -9.62 -4.02 -15.08
C ALA A 5 -9.71 -2.61 -14.51
N ILE A 6 -10.86 -2.27 -13.91
CA ILE A 6 -11.06 -0.94 -13.31
C ILE A 6 -10.06 -0.69 -12.19
N PHE A 7 -9.94 -1.63 -11.26
CA PHE A 7 -9.03 -1.49 -10.13
C PHE A 7 -7.57 -1.49 -10.56
N LYS A 8 -7.23 -2.31 -11.55
CA LYS A 8 -5.88 -2.31 -12.09
C LYS A 8 -5.52 -0.94 -12.64
N GLN A 9 -6.43 -0.31 -13.38
CA GLN A 9 -6.20 1.04 -13.91
C GLN A 9 -6.02 2.07 -12.79
N ILE A 10 -6.81 1.95 -11.72
CA ILE A 10 -6.70 2.88 -10.59
C ILE A 10 -5.32 2.77 -9.94
N PHE A 11 -4.86 1.57 -9.68
CA PHE A 11 -3.54 1.37 -9.07
C PHE A 11 -2.40 1.79 -10.00
N ASP A 12 -2.50 1.49 -11.29
CA ASP A 12 -1.49 1.90 -12.26
C ASP A 12 -1.41 3.41 -12.34
N LYS A 13 -2.54 4.09 -12.33
CA LYS A 13 -2.58 5.53 -12.44
C LYS A 13 -1.95 6.23 -11.23
N VAL A 14 -2.22 5.73 -10.02
CA VAL A 14 -1.64 6.35 -8.83
C VAL A 14 -0.13 6.18 -8.78
N ARG A 15 0.39 5.07 -9.30
CA ARG A 15 1.84 4.86 -9.37
C ARG A 15 2.52 5.87 -10.27
N ASN A 16 1.82 6.32 -11.32
CA ASN A 16 2.40 7.26 -12.27
C ASN A 16 2.29 8.69 -11.82
N ASN A 17 1.16 9.10 -11.25
CA ASN A 17 0.93 10.51 -10.91
C ASN A 17 0.94 10.80 -9.41
N LEU A 18 0.98 9.78 -8.57
CA LEU A 18 1.06 9.88 -7.11
C LEU A 18 -0.03 10.75 -6.50
N ASN A 19 -1.20 10.81 -7.12
CA ASN A 19 -2.33 11.55 -6.59
C ASN A 19 -3.12 10.66 -5.64
N TYR A 20 -2.70 10.60 -4.38
CA TYR A 20 -3.30 9.70 -3.40
C TYR A 20 -4.69 10.15 -2.96
N HIS A 21 -4.96 11.45 -3.00
CA HIS A 21 -6.32 11.93 -2.69
C HIS A 21 -7.31 11.36 -3.71
N TRP A 22 -7.00 11.47 -4.99
CA TRP A 22 -7.82 10.89 -6.06
C TRP A 22 -7.93 9.38 -5.89
N PHE A 23 -6.82 8.73 -5.59
CA PHE A 23 -6.75 7.29 -5.45
C PHE A 23 -7.71 6.77 -4.38
N TYR A 24 -7.66 7.35 -3.18
CA TYR A 24 -8.54 6.91 -2.10
C TYR A 24 -9.99 7.26 -2.38
N SER A 25 -10.25 8.38 -3.05
CA SER A 25 -11.61 8.76 -3.46
C SER A 25 -12.19 7.75 -4.44
N GLU A 26 -11.37 7.28 -5.41
CA GLU A 26 -11.81 6.30 -6.38
C GLU A 26 -12.10 4.95 -5.72
N LEU A 27 -11.28 4.55 -4.76
CA LEU A 27 -11.54 3.32 -4.04
C LEU A 27 -12.85 3.39 -3.26
N LYS A 28 -13.14 4.53 -2.63
CA LYS A 28 -14.42 4.75 -1.95
C LYS A 28 -15.58 4.70 -2.93
N ARG A 29 -15.43 5.33 -4.07
CA ARG A 29 -16.48 5.38 -5.09
C ARG A 29 -16.85 3.99 -5.59
N HIS A 30 -15.89 3.07 -5.60
CA HIS A 30 -16.11 1.69 -6.01
C HIS A 30 -16.38 0.75 -4.84
N ASN A 31 -16.72 1.30 -3.68
CA ASN A 31 -17.16 0.56 -2.49
C ASN A 31 -16.07 -0.36 -1.92
N VAL A 32 -14.81 0.07 -1.97
CA VAL A 32 -13.72 -0.67 -1.35
C VAL A 32 -13.71 -0.39 0.15
N SER A 33 -13.75 -1.46 0.95
CA SER A 33 -13.62 -1.37 2.40
C SER A 33 -12.16 -1.25 2.79
N HIS A 34 -11.34 -2.16 2.31
CA HIS A 34 -9.92 -2.16 2.58
C HIS A 34 -9.21 -2.98 1.52
N TYR A 35 -7.87 -2.86 1.45
CA TYR A 35 -7.10 -3.72 0.57
C TYR A 35 -5.80 -4.13 1.26
N ILE A 36 -5.26 -5.25 0.82
CA ILE A 36 -4.03 -5.82 1.34
C ILE A 36 -3.01 -5.81 0.20
N TYR A 37 -1.84 -5.24 0.49
CA TYR A 37 -0.74 -5.20 -0.45
C TYR A 37 0.37 -6.11 0.06
N TYR A 38 0.78 -7.08 -0.76
CA TYR A 38 1.85 -8.01 -0.41
C TYR A 38 3.15 -7.55 -1.05
N LEU A 39 4.14 -7.24 -0.21
CA LEU A 39 5.38 -6.64 -0.69
C LEU A 39 6.19 -7.54 -1.59
N ALA A 40 6.22 -8.83 -1.30
CA ALA A 40 7.07 -9.75 -2.07
C ALA A 40 6.67 -9.83 -3.54
N THR A 41 5.37 -9.83 -3.82
CA THR A 41 4.85 -10.09 -5.17
C THR A 41 4.16 -8.89 -5.81
N GLU A 42 3.81 -7.90 -5.02
CA GLU A 42 2.93 -6.78 -5.39
C GLU A 42 1.50 -7.22 -5.68
N ASN A 43 1.11 -8.39 -5.23
CA ASN A 43 -0.29 -8.78 -5.32
C ASN A 43 -1.12 -7.88 -4.41
N ILE A 44 -2.32 -7.53 -4.88
CA ILE A 44 -3.24 -6.69 -4.13
C ILE A 44 -4.56 -7.42 -4.02
N HIS A 45 -5.05 -7.52 -2.80
CA HIS A 45 -6.32 -8.17 -2.52
C HIS A 45 -7.29 -7.11 -1.99
N LEU A 46 -8.27 -6.72 -2.82
CA LEU A 46 -9.27 -5.74 -2.41
C LEU A 46 -10.48 -6.44 -1.83
N VAL A 47 -11.03 -5.87 -0.77
CA VAL A 47 -12.27 -6.35 -0.15
C VAL A 47 -13.30 -5.25 -0.28
N LEU A 48 -14.43 -5.57 -0.90
CA LEU A 48 -15.52 -4.63 -1.14
C LEU A 48 -16.50 -4.66 0.02
N GLU A 49 -17.36 -3.64 0.10
CA GLU A 49 -18.35 -3.53 1.18
C GLU A 49 -19.30 -4.71 1.27
N ASN A 50 -19.57 -5.36 0.15
CA ASN A 50 -20.44 -6.51 0.09
C ASN A 50 -19.71 -7.85 0.28
N ASP A 51 -18.49 -7.78 0.81
CA ASP A 51 -17.61 -8.92 1.06
C ASP A 51 -17.08 -9.61 -0.18
N TYR A 52 -17.34 -9.11 -1.38
CA TYR A 52 -16.69 -9.58 -2.58
C TYR A 52 -15.21 -9.19 -2.55
N THR A 53 -14.39 -10.03 -3.12
CA THR A 53 -12.96 -9.80 -3.18
C THR A 53 -12.50 -9.72 -4.62
N VAL A 54 -11.48 -8.89 -4.84
CA VAL A 54 -10.87 -8.73 -6.16
C VAL A 54 -9.37 -8.87 -5.99
N LEU A 55 -8.77 -9.77 -6.76
CA LEU A 55 -7.32 -9.98 -6.72
C LEU A 55 -6.67 -9.38 -7.95
N ILE A 56 -5.69 -8.51 -7.72
CA ILE A 56 -4.85 -7.96 -8.78
C ILE A 56 -3.47 -8.57 -8.60
N LYS A 57 -3.03 -9.31 -9.61
CA LYS A 57 -1.70 -9.93 -9.57
C LYS A 57 -0.63 -8.90 -9.87
N GLY A 58 0.45 -8.95 -9.12
CA GLY A 58 1.61 -8.13 -9.40
C GLY A 58 2.30 -8.55 -10.66
N GLN A 59 2.92 -7.58 -11.31
CA GLN A 59 3.68 -7.83 -12.54
C GLN A 59 5.14 -7.50 -12.34
N GLY A 60 5.46 -7.07 -11.15
CA GLY A 60 6.78 -6.58 -10.86
C GLY A 60 7.75 -7.66 -10.49
N LYS A 61 8.91 -7.20 -10.12
CA LYS A 61 9.96 -8.06 -9.63
C LYS A 61 9.65 -8.46 -8.20
N VAL A 62 9.96 -9.70 -7.88
CA VAL A 62 9.83 -10.20 -6.52
C VAL A 62 10.91 -9.56 -5.65
N VAL A 63 10.56 -9.12 -4.46
CA VAL A 63 11.54 -8.67 -3.47
C VAL A 63 11.50 -9.63 -2.28
N ASN A 64 12.64 -9.81 -1.65
CA ASN A 64 12.75 -10.65 -0.47
C ASN A 64 12.38 -9.86 0.76
N VAL A 65 11.41 -10.38 1.51
CA VAL A 65 11.03 -9.78 2.79
C VAL A 65 11.86 -10.43 3.88
N ARG A 66 12.54 -9.61 4.68
CA ARG A 66 13.41 -10.12 5.74
C ARG A 66 12.63 -10.45 6.99
N PHE A 67 13.16 -11.37 7.77
CA PHE A 67 12.63 -11.67 9.10
C PHE A 67 13.21 -10.66 10.08
N SER A 68 12.64 -9.47 10.10
CA SER A 68 13.09 -8.43 11.00
C SER A 68 11.88 -7.62 11.47
N LYS A 69 12.11 -6.76 12.45
CA LYS A 69 11.06 -5.90 13.00
C LYS A 69 11.67 -4.52 13.26
N ASN A 70 12.09 -3.87 12.18
CA ASN A 70 12.83 -2.63 12.27
C ASN A 70 11.92 -1.43 12.10
N LYS A 71 11.34 -0.98 13.20
CA LYS A 71 10.43 0.18 13.20
C LYS A 71 11.14 1.47 12.78
N CYS A 72 12.40 1.63 13.18
CA CYS A 72 13.15 2.83 12.82
C CYS A 72 13.32 2.95 11.31
N LEU A 73 13.58 1.84 10.64
CA LEU A 73 13.70 1.84 9.19
C LEU A 73 12.36 2.14 8.53
N ILE A 74 11.25 1.63 9.09
CA ILE A 74 9.92 1.95 8.56
C ILE A 74 9.68 3.45 8.64
N GLU A 75 9.92 4.06 9.79
CA GLU A 75 9.70 5.49 9.97
C GLU A 75 10.56 6.32 9.03
N ALA A 76 11.82 5.98 8.90
CA ALA A 76 12.74 6.68 7.99
C ALA A 76 12.29 6.51 6.53
N THR A 77 11.82 5.34 6.17
CA THR A 77 11.36 5.06 4.82
C THR A 77 10.10 5.84 4.48
N LEU A 78 9.15 5.90 5.41
CA LEU A 78 7.93 6.68 5.21
C LEU A 78 8.27 8.15 5.04
N LYS A 79 9.16 8.66 5.86
CA LYS A 79 9.58 10.05 5.79
C LYS A 79 10.26 10.36 4.45
N GLY A 80 11.16 9.48 4.01
CA GLY A 80 11.86 9.65 2.74
C GLY A 80 10.91 9.58 1.54
N PHE A 81 9.91 8.73 1.61
CA PHE A 81 8.93 8.64 0.52
C PHE A 81 8.04 9.89 0.48
N LYS A 82 7.59 10.38 1.63
CA LYS A 82 6.76 11.57 1.70
C LYS A 82 7.51 12.83 1.25
N SER A 83 8.80 12.90 1.50
CA SER A 83 9.62 14.03 1.08
C SER A 83 10.02 13.97 -0.40
N GLY A 84 9.72 12.87 -1.07
CA GLY A 84 10.09 12.70 -2.47
C GLY A 84 11.52 12.19 -2.66
N GLU A 85 12.23 11.87 -1.59
CA GLU A 85 13.61 11.37 -1.68
C GLU A 85 13.68 9.93 -2.18
N LEU A 86 12.62 9.15 -1.92
CA LEU A 86 12.58 7.74 -2.30
C LEU A 86 11.55 7.50 -3.40
N SER A 87 11.92 6.70 -4.39
CA SER A 87 10.97 6.20 -5.37
C SER A 87 10.06 5.15 -4.72
N PHE A 88 8.98 4.80 -5.41
CA PHE A 88 8.11 3.73 -4.90
C PHE A 88 8.85 2.40 -4.78
N TYR A 89 9.75 2.12 -5.74
CA TYR A 89 10.55 0.89 -5.69
C TYR A 89 11.45 0.87 -4.46
N GLU A 90 12.14 1.99 -4.18
CA GLU A 90 13.01 2.10 -3.00
C GLU A 90 12.19 2.01 -1.71
N TYR A 91 11.03 2.65 -1.68
CA TYR A 91 10.11 2.58 -0.56
C TYR A 91 9.72 1.13 -0.27
N ARG A 92 9.29 0.41 -1.30
CA ARG A 92 8.90 -0.99 -1.18
C ARG A 92 10.08 -1.87 -0.71
N LYS A 93 11.24 -1.66 -1.30
CA LYS A 93 12.44 -2.43 -0.96
C LYS A 93 12.89 -2.21 0.48
N ASN A 94 12.86 -0.95 0.93
CA ASN A 94 13.23 -0.62 2.30
C ASN A 94 12.26 -1.20 3.31
N LEU A 95 10.97 -1.17 3.01
CA LEU A 95 9.97 -1.77 3.88
C LEU A 95 10.15 -3.28 3.97
N ALA A 96 10.47 -3.94 2.87
CA ALA A 96 10.75 -5.37 2.87
C ALA A 96 11.98 -5.68 3.74
N THR A 97 13.01 -4.86 3.65
CA THR A 97 14.20 -4.99 4.49
C THR A 97 13.86 -4.81 5.96
N ALA A 98 12.92 -3.93 6.27
CA ALA A 98 12.49 -3.68 7.64
C ALA A 98 11.62 -4.80 8.21
N GLY A 99 11.19 -5.74 7.37
CA GLY A 99 10.40 -6.88 7.80
C GLY A 99 8.92 -6.78 7.49
N VAL A 100 8.52 -5.81 6.68
CA VAL A 100 7.10 -5.68 6.30
C VAL A 100 6.76 -6.71 5.24
N PHE A 101 5.88 -7.63 5.60
CA PHE A 101 5.40 -8.66 4.69
C PHE A 101 4.21 -8.14 3.87
N ARG A 102 3.31 -7.41 4.53
CA ARG A 102 2.15 -6.85 3.88
C ARG A 102 1.69 -5.60 4.62
N TRP A 103 0.93 -4.77 3.93
CA TRP A 103 0.19 -3.73 4.64
C TRP A 103 -1.29 -3.83 4.29
N ILE A 104 -2.13 -3.43 5.24
CA ILE A 104 -3.57 -3.37 5.06
C ILE A 104 -3.97 -1.90 5.14
N THR A 105 -4.62 -1.41 4.09
CA THR A 105 -5.12 -0.04 4.07
C THR A 105 -6.62 -0.08 4.27
N ASN A 106 -7.09 0.49 5.38
CA ASN A 106 -8.50 0.59 5.67
C ASN A 106 -8.99 1.95 5.22
N ILE A 107 -9.87 1.95 4.23
CA ILE A 107 -10.33 3.18 3.59
C ILE A 107 -11.22 4.01 4.53
N HIS A 108 -12.06 3.34 5.32
CA HIS A 108 -12.97 4.02 6.24
C HIS A 108 -12.23 4.66 7.41
N GLU A 109 -11.23 3.97 7.94
CA GLU A 109 -10.46 4.47 9.07
C GLU A 109 -9.37 5.45 8.66
N ASN A 110 -9.05 5.52 7.36
CA ASN A 110 -7.93 6.29 6.84
C ASN A 110 -6.62 5.89 7.49
N LYS A 111 -6.43 4.58 7.67
CA LYS A 111 -5.24 4.04 8.32
C LYS A 111 -4.64 2.93 7.52
N ARG A 112 -3.31 2.81 7.62
CA ARG A 112 -2.56 1.72 7.03
C ARG A 112 -1.80 1.00 8.13
N TYR A 113 -1.90 -0.32 8.13
CA TYR A 113 -1.29 -1.19 9.14
C TYR A 113 -0.23 -2.03 8.47
N TYR A 114 0.98 -2.00 9.00
CA TYR A 114 2.13 -2.73 8.45
C TYR A 114 2.41 -3.96 9.31
N TYR A 115 2.45 -5.14 8.69
CA TYR A 115 2.57 -6.42 9.39
C TYR A 115 3.80 -7.18 8.94
N THR A 116 4.40 -7.92 9.89
CA THR A 116 5.44 -8.89 9.59
C THR A 116 4.79 -10.15 9.03
N PHE A 117 5.63 -11.07 8.56
CA PHE A 117 5.12 -12.31 8.00
C PHE A 117 4.47 -13.22 9.06
N ASP A 118 4.80 -13.05 10.34
CA ASP A 118 4.16 -13.78 11.44
C ASP A 118 2.95 -13.04 12.01
N ASN A 119 2.44 -12.06 11.29
CA ASN A 119 1.26 -11.26 11.65
C ASN A 119 1.45 -10.33 12.85
N SER A 120 2.68 -9.99 13.18
CA SER A 120 2.93 -8.96 14.18
C SER A 120 2.72 -7.58 13.56
N LEU A 121 1.96 -6.73 14.25
CA LEU A 121 1.78 -5.35 13.81
C LEU A 121 3.03 -4.55 14.12
N LEU A 122 3.67 -4.02 13.07
CA LEU A 122 4.90 -3.24 13.21
C LEU A 122 4.65 -1.76 13.35
N PHE A 123 3.70 -1.25 12.61
CA PHE A 123 3.53 0.19 12.49
C PHE A 123 2.14 0.52 11.99
N THR A 124 1.60 1.65 12.44
CA THR A 124 0.31 2.17 11.97
C THR A 124 0.52 3.57 11.44
N GLU A 125 0.01 3.82 10.25
CA GLU A 125 0.12 5.12 9.59
C GLU A 125 -1.28 5.70 9.37
N ASN A 126 -1.42 7.00 9.59
CA ASN A 126 -2.65 7.71 9.27
C ASN A 126 -2.53 8.22 7.83
N ILE A 127 -3.25 7.62 6.90
CA ILE A 127 -3.14 7.95 5.47
C ILE A 127 -3.87 9.23 5.08
N GLN A 128 -4.78 9.70 5.92
CA GLN A 128 -5.50 10.93 5.63
C GLN A 128 -4.56 12.12 5.48
N ASN A 129 -3.51 12.15 6.29
CA ASN A 129 -2.53 13.23 6.26
C ASN A 129 -1.57 13.12 5.08
N THR A 130 -1.47 11.96 4.46
CA THR A 130 -0.54 11.78 3.35
C THR A 130 -0.95 12.52 2.10
N THR A 131 -2.25 12.79 1.93
CA THR A 131 -2.74 13.48 0.75
C THR A 131 -2.20 14.89 0.63
N GLN A 132 -1.82 15.49 1.76
CA GLN A 132 -1.30 16.85 1.79
C GLN A 132 0.21 16.90 1.67
N ILE A 133 0.86 15.77 1.92
CA ILE A 133 2.31 15.71 2.00
C ILE A 133 2.95 15.30 0.69
N PHE A 134 2.25 14.53 -0.12
CA PHE A 134 2.77 14.10 -1.40
C PHE A 134 2.67 15.24 -2.41
N PRO A 135 3.77 15.92 -2.67
CA PRO A 135 3.74 17.08 -3.58
C PRO A 135 3.77 16.68 -5.04
N HIS A 136 4.04 15.45 -5.29
CA HIS A 136 4.24 15.00 -6.65
C HIS A 136 2.99 14.63 -7.36
#